data_2fe09410365874e653a4869f1c6202b6
#
_entry.id   2fe09410365874e653a4869f1c6202b6
#
_cell.length_a   1.000
_cell.length_b   1.000
_cell.length_c   1.000
_cell.angle_alpha   90.00
_cell.angle_beta   90.00
_cell.angle_gamma   90.00
#
_symmetry.space_group_name_H-M   'P 1'
#
loop_
_entity.id
_entity.type
_entity.pdbx_description
1 polymer ?
#
loop_
_entity_poly.entity_id
_entity_poly.type
_entity_poly.pdbx_seq_one_letter_code
_entity_poly.pdbx_strand_id
1 'polypeptide(L)'
;SEMDAHHLLFSSGLLYAVNAAFFLGFIWRSFLDFSYIEALVHERGRFTRFPRWLVELPAILTSILILSSPLTGLVFSIDAQGYHSGLLYRIIYANAYFYLLLMMLLSYIGLRRFSWNPVEKASLIGAWAVLVIGYIVRMYAAPYLVMNSFYMLAILIQYFAFQNPDIFIDRKTGALNYATATPYLREINQRGSFSAIAIGLNDYTEGNALYGEQQMAKGLRAIVHYLKAAFPDCQVIYAAAGRFLLITTKKHDFSRIHDQIEARMQAPWIDTHAHLYL
;
A
#
# COMPACT_ATOMS: atom_id res chain seq x y z
N SER A 1 5.36 12.41 -29.23
CA SER A 1 3.97 11.88 -29.26
C SER A 1 3.51 11.79 -30.72
N GLU A 2 2.42 11.04 -30.99
CA GLU A 2 1.82 11.06 -32.35
C GLU A 2 1.40 12.47 -32.76
N MET A 3 1.05 13.33 -31.81
CA MET A 3 0.75 14.73 -32.06
C MET A 3 1.96 15.53 -32.53
N ASP A 4 3.16 15.17 -32.10
CA ASP A 4 4.39 15.85 -32.56
C ASP A 4 4.72 15.48 -34.01
N ALA A 5 4.35 14.27 -34.47
CA ALA A 5 4.47 13.86 -35.85
C ALA A 5 3.50 14.62 -36.79
N HIS A 6 2.39 15.12 -36.26
CA HIS A 6 1.36 15.90 -36.97
C HIS A 6 1.30 17.35 -36.52
N HIS A 7 2.44 17.93 -36.15
CA HIS A 7 2.57 19.27 -35.58
C HIS A 7 1.91 20.40 -36.42
N LEU A 8 1.78 20.21 -37.72
CA LEU A 8 1.11 21.16 -38.62
C LEU A 8 -0.42 21.22 -38.43
N LEU A 9 -1.03 20.22 -37.77
CA LEU A 9 -2.47 20.13 -37.53
C LEU A 9 -2.89 20.74 -36.20
N PHE A 10 -1.93 21.00 -35.29
CA PHE A 10 -2.22 21.48 -33.94
C PHE A 10 -1.52 22.83 -33.69
N SER A 11 -2.15 23.68 -32.85
CA SER A 11 -1.50 24.91 -32.43
C SER A 11 -0.25 24.62 -31.61
N SER A 12 0.83 25.38 -31.83
CA SER A 12 2.09 25.23 -31.07
C SER A 12 1.88 25.30 -29.55
N GLY A 13 0.95 26.15 -29.10
CA GLY A 13 0.60 26.23 -27.67
C GLY A 13 0.02 24.94 -27.11
N LEU A 14 -0.83 24.23 -27.84
CA LEU A 14 -1.36 22.93 -27.44
C LEU A 14 -0.27 21.88 -27.35
N LEU A 15 0.65 21.83 -28.32
CA LEU A 15 1.77 20.90 -28.33
C LEU A 15 2.70 21.13 -27.14
N TYR A 16 3.01 22.39 -26.81
CA TYR A 16 3.77 22.73 -25.61
C TYR A 16 3.06 22.27 -24.33
N ALA A 17 1.75 22.51 -24.21
CA ALA A 17 0.97 22.13 -23.04
C ALA A 17 0.94 20.60 -22.85
N VAL A 18 0.73 19.82 -23.89
CA VAL A 18 0.69 18.36 -23.86
C VAL A 18 2.06 17.78 -23.47
N ASN A 19 3.15 18.26 -24.08
CA ASN A 19 4.49 17.79 -23.74
C ASN A 19 4.89 18.20 -22.32
N ALA A 20 4.57 19.42 -21.88
CA ALA A 20 4.82 19.86 -20.52
C ALA A 20 4.04 19.00 -19.51
N ALA A 21 2.75 18.73 -19.74
CA ALA A 21 1.93 17.87 -18.90
C ALA A 21 2.51 16.45 -18.82
N PHE A 22 2.96 15.89 -19.95
CA PHE A 22 3.60 14.58 -19.98
C PHE A 22 4.87 14.53 -19.12
N PHE A 23 5.76 15.51 -19.26
CA PHE A 23 7.01 15.54 -18.48
C PHE A 23 6.76 15.84 -17.00
N LEU A 24 5.82 16.71 -16.67
CA LEU A 24 5.40 16.94 -15.28
C LEU A 24 4.86 15.65 -14.66
N GLY A 25 3.96 14.95 -15.36
CA GLY A 25 3.43 13.66 -14.90
C GLY A 25 4.54 12.63 -14.68
N PHE A 26 5.56 12.59 -15.55
CA PHE A 26 6.69 11.69 -15.42
C PHE A 26 7.54 11.97 -14.16
N ILE A 27 7.78 13.24 -13.83
CA ILE A 27 8.57 13.66 -12.66
C ILE A 27 7.79 13.42 -11.38
N TRP A 28 6.56 13.94 -11.31
CA TRP A 28 5.73 13.84 -10.11
C TRP A 28 5.35 12.41 -9.77
N ARG A 29 5.18 11.54 -10.76
CA ARG A 29 4.98 10.11 -10.53
C ARG A 29 6.14 9.50 -9.74
N SER A 30 7.39 9.79 -10.14
CA SER A 30 8.57 9.24 -9.46
C SER A 30 8.70 9.76 -8.02
N PHE A 31 8.38 11.03 -7.80
CA PHE A 31 8.29 11.62 -6.46
C PHE A 31 7.19 10.99 -5.60
N LEU A 32 6.01 10.78 -6.17
CA LEU A 32 4.88 10.18 -5.45
C LEU A 32 5.15 8.73 -5.05
N ASP A 33 5.80 7.95 -5.92
CA ASP A 33 6.20 6.58 -5.61
C ASP A 33 7.23 6.54 -4.46
N PHE A 34 8.23 7.43 -4.49
CA PHE A 34 9.15 7.61 -3.37
C PHE A 34 8.40 7.98 -2.07
N SER A 35 7.49 8.96 -2.14
CA SER A 35 6.72 9.43 -0.97
C SER A 35 5.83 8.33 -0.38
N TYR A 36 5.29 7.46 -1.23
CA TYR A 36 4.54 6.29 -0.80
C TYR A 36 5.42 5.30 -0.01
N ILE A 37 6.61 4.98 -0.51
CA ILE A 37 7.55 4.11 0.19
C ILE A 37 8.02 4.76 1.51
N GLU A 38 8.26 6.07 1.52
CA GLU A 38 8.59 6.81 2.74
C GLU A 38 7.50 6.67 3.80
N ALA A 39 6.23 6.82 3.39
CA ALA A 39 5.08 6.63 4.28
C ALA A 39 5.02 5.20 4.83
N LEU A 40 5.17 4.17 3.99
CA LEU A 40 5.20 2.77 4.41
C LEU A 40 6.30 2.46 5.44
N VAL A 41 7.51 2.97 5.21
CA VAL A 41 8.65 2.77 6.12
C VAL A 41 8.44 3.54 7.42
N HIS A 42 7.86 4.74 7.37
CA HIS A 42 7.55 5.54 8.54
C HIS A 42 6.48 4.91 9.43
N GLU A 43 5.44 4.32 8.85
CA GLU A 43 4.38 3.60 9.58
C GLU A 43 4.91 2.39 10.34
N ARG A 44 5.94 1.71 9.83
CA ARG A 44 6.56 0.54 10.47
C ARG A 44 7.40 0.87 11.69
N GLY A 45 7.86 2.11 11.83
CA GLY A 45 8.64 2.55 12.96
C GLY A 45 8.92 4.04 12.93
N ARG A 46 9.45 4.58 14.03
CA ARG A 46 9.81 6.01 14.13
C ARG A 46 11.02 6.34 13.26
N PHE A 47 10.86 6.20 11.96
CA PHE A 47 11.85 6.69 11.01
C PHE A 47 11.65 8.20 10.84
N THR A 48 12.73 8.98 11.03
CA THR A 48 12.67 10.44 10.81
C THR A 48 12.44 10.68 9.32
N ARG A 49 11.33 11.31 8.97
CA ARG A 49 11.06 11.69 7.57
C ARG A 49 12.14 12.63 7.08
N PHE A 50 12.47 12.50 5.82
CA PHE A 50 13.34 13.48 5.18
C PHE A 50 12.68 14.88 5.22
N PRO A 51 13.48 15.95 5.35
CA PRO A 51 12.93 17.31 5.22
C PRO A 51 12.23 17.44 3.88
N ARG A 52 10.93 17.68 3.88
CA ARG A 52 10.11 17.71 2.64
C ARG A 52 10.67 18.65 1.60
N TRP A 53 11.09 19.83 2.01
CA TRP A 53 11.68 20.81 1.09
C TRP A 53 12.90 20.25 0.34
N LEU A 54 13.72 19.40 0.97
CA LEU A 54 14.91 18.81 0.35
C LEU A 54 14.56 17.78 -0.71
N VAL A 55 13.49 17.02 -0.45
CA VAL A 55 13.04 15.96 -1.36
C VAL A 55 12.17 16.52 -2.50
N GLU A 56 11.35 17.54 -2.23
CA GLU A 56 10.50 18.20 -3.23
C GLU A 56 11.29 19.11 -4.18
N LEU A 57 12.40 19.67 -3.71
CA LEU A 57 13.19 20.67 -4.46
C LEU A 57 13.59 20.20 -5.88
N PRO A 58 14.12 18.99 -6.10
CA PRO A 58 14.47 18.53 -7.44
C PRO A 58 13.25 18.47 -8.39
N ALA A 59 12.09 18.01 -7.91
CA ALA A 59 10.86 17.96 -8.70
C ALA A 59 10.36 19.37 -9.03
N ILE A 60 10.38 20.29 -8.07
CA ILE A 60 9.94 21.67 -8.24
C ILE A 60 10.85 22.39 -9.26
N LEU A 61 12.18 22.32 -9.08
CA LEU A 61 13.13 22.95 -9.99
C LEU A 61 12.99 22.42 -11.43
N THR A 62 12.88 21.10 -11.57
CA THR A 62 12.69 20.49 -12.90
C THR A 62 11.35 20.88 -13.51
N SER A 63 10.29 21.00 -12.69
CA SER A 63 8.97 21.50 -13.14
C SER A 63 9.03 22.93 -13.64
N ILE A 64 9.75 23.82 -12.96
CA ILE A 64 9.97 25.21 -13.39
C ILE A 64 10.70 25.25 -14.74
N LEU A 65 11.74 24.42 -14.91
CA LEU A 65 12.49 24.32 -16.18
C LEU A 65 11.60 23.82 -17.33
N ILE A 66 10.73 22.86 -17.08
CA ILE A 66 9.79 22.34 -18.09
C ILE A 66 8.79 23.44 -18.48
N LEU A 67 8.19 24.11 -17.50
CA LEU A 67 7.20 25.17 -17.75
C LEU A 67 7.81 26.41 -18.43
N SER A 68 9.10 26.67 -18.23
CA SER A 68 9.81 27.76 -18.91
C SER A 68 10.24 27.40 -20.34
N SER A 69 10.13 26.12 -20.77
CA SER A 69 10.60 25.65 -22.08
C SER A 69 9.99 26.40 -23.29
N PRO A 70 8.72 26.84 -23.28
CA PRO A 70 8.17 27.65 -24.38
C PRO A 70 8.95 28.94 -24.65
N LEU A 71 9.59 29.51 -23.60
CA LEU A 71 10.35 30.76 -23.68
C LEU A 71 11.86 30.52 -23.85
N THR A 72 12.37 29.46 -23.21
CA THR A 72 13.81 29.25 -23.11
C THR A 72 14.35 28.15 -24.03
N GLY A 73 13.51 27.21 -24.48
CA GLY A 73 13.94 26.02 -25.23
C GLY A 73 14.88 25.09 -24.47
N LEU A 74 15.09 25.30 -23.15
CA LEU A 74 16.13 24.59 -22.39
C LEU A 74 15.86 23.09 -22.25
N VAL A 75 14.61 22.69 -22.02
CA VAL A 75 14.25 21.27 -21.88
C VAL A 75 13.77 20.70 -23.21
N PHE A 76 12.88 21.40 -23.89
CA PHE A 76 12.42 21.06 -25.24
C PHE A 76 11.95 22.32 -25.99
N SER A 77 11.95 22.23 -27.31
CA SER A 77 11.41 23.28 -28.19
C SER A 77 10.57 22.64 -29.30
N ILE A 78 9.61 23.38 -29.81
CA ILE A 78 8.76 22.97 -30.91
C ILE A 78 8.81 24.07 -31.96
N ASP A 79 9.30 23.75 -33.15
CA ASP A 79 9.39 24.67 -34.28
C ASP A 79 8.68 24.13 -35.53
N ALA A 80 8.88 24.74 -36.67
CA ALA A 80 8.29 24.31 -37.93
C ALA A 80 8.77 22.92 -38.40
N GLN A 81 9.88 22.42 -37.85
CA GLN A 81 10.43 21.10 -38.15
C GLN A 81 9.95 20.03 -37.15
N GLY A 82 9.26 20.44 -36.07
CA GLY A 82 8.67 19.56 -35.07
C GLY A 82 9.29 19.70 -33.69
N TYR A 83 9.32 18.60 -32.94
CA TYR A 83 9.83 18.51 -31.59
C TYR A 83 11.35 18.34 -31.55
N HIS A 84 12.03 19.16 -30.76
CA HIS A 84 13.47 19.08 -30.50
C HIS A 84 13.74 19.02 -29.00
N SER A 85 14.66 18.12 -28.60
CA SER A 85 15.14 18.05 -27.22
C SER A 85 16.14 19.19 -26.94
N GLY A 86 15.92 19.94 -25.86
CA GLY A 86 16.82 21.01 -25.42
C GLY A 86 18.07 20.49 -24.69
N LEU A 87 18.97 21.41 -24.35
CA LEU A 87 20.23 21.12 -23.65
C LEU A 87 20.02 20.40 -22.33
N LEU A 88 19.01 20.79 -21.57
CA LEU A 88 18.69 20.24 -20.24
C LEU A 88 17.68 19.10 -20.27
N TYR A 89 17.36 18.54 -21.43
CA TYR A 89 16.40 17.44 -21.56
C TYR A 89 16.72 16.26 -20.62
N ARG A 90 18.01 15.95 -20.44
CA ARG A 90 18.47 14.85 -19.61
C ARG A 90 18.15 15.03 -18.11
N ILE A 91 17.81 16.26 -17.64
CA ILE A 91 17.48 16.51 -16.25
C ILE A 91 16.20 15.79 -15.81
N ILE A 92 15.28 15.55 -16.76
CA ILE A 92 14.05 14.78 -16.53
C ILE A 92 14.38 13.36 -16.05
N TYR A 93 15.32 12.71 -16.74
CA TYR A 93 15.76 11.37 -16.38
C TYR A 93 16.61 11.34 -15.11
N ALA A 94 17.48 12.33 -14.94
CA ALA A 94 18.28 12.48 -13.71
C ALA A 94 17.37 12.61 -12.49
N ASN A 95 16.28 13.36 -12.58
CA ASN A 95 15.28 13.48 -11.54
C ASN A 95 14.60 12.11 -11.23
N ALA A 96 14.19 11.36 -12.25
CA ALA A 96 13.59 10.05 -12.07
C ALA A 96 14.56 9.04 -11.45
N TYR A 97 15.83 9.03 -11.86
CA TYR A 97 16.87 8.18 -11.24
C TYR A 97 17.16 8.58 -9.79
N PHE A 98 17.15 9.87 -9.49
CA PHE A 98 17.31 10.35 -8.12
C PHE A 98 16.26 9.78 -7.19
N TYR A 99 14.96 9.86 -7.54
CA TYR A 99 13.90 9.28 -6.71
C TYR A 99 13.95 7.75 -6.67
N LEU A 100 14.31 7.08 -7.77
CA LEU A 100 14.50 5.63 -7.76
C LEU A 100 15.59 5.21 -6.76
N LEU A 101 16.74 5.89 -6.77
CA LEU A 101 17.83 5.60 -5.84
C LEU A 101 17.44 5.88 -4.40
N LEU A 102 16.75 7.01 -4.14
CA LEU A 102 16.23 7.32 -2.79
C LEU A 102 15.25 6.26 -2.31
N MET A 103 14.32 5.83 -3.17
CA MET A 103 13.35 4.79 -2.87
C MET A 103 14.04 3.46 -2.54
N MET A 104 15.02 3.04 -3.34
CA MET A 104 15.81 1.83 -3.10
C MET A 104 16.58 1.90 -1.78
N LEU A 105 17.24 3.03 -1.51
CA LEU A 105 17.99 3.25 -0.28
C LEU A 105 17.08 3.20 0.96
N LEU A 106 15.96 3.92 0.90
CA LEU A 106 15.00 3.97 2.00
C LEU A 106 14.37 2.60 2.28
N SER A 107 13.99 1.89 1.23
CA SER A 107 13.45 0.53 1.37
C SER A 107 14.51 -0.44 1.91
N TYR A 108 15.78 -0.35 1.47
CA TYR A 108 16.86 -1.16 2.01
C TYR A 108 17.06 -0.92 3.52
N ILE A 109 17.08 0.35 3.94
CA ILE A 109 17.16 0.72 5.37
C ILE A 109 15.95 0.17 6.13
N GLY A 110 14.74 0.35 5.56
CA GLY A 110 13.49 -0.16 6.14
C GLY A 110 13.51 -1.68 6.30
N LEU A 111 13.90 -2.43 5.26
CA LEU A 111 13.99 -3.89 5.29
C LEU A 111 15.00 -4.41 6.33
N ARG A 112 16.08 -3.68 6.58
CA ARG A 112 17.09 -4.04 7.59
C ARG A 112 16.63 -3.71 9.01
N ARG A 113 15.92 -2.60 9.19
CA ARG A 113 15.61 -2.03 10.50
C ARG A 113 14.30 -2.54 11.09
N PHE A 114 13.32 -2.86 10.25
CA PHE A 114 11.97 -3.23 10.67
C PHE A 114 11.62 -4.66 10.27
N SER A 115 10.62 -5.21 10.96
CA SER A 115 10.08 -6.53 10.63
C SER A 115 9.01 -6.41 9.55
N TRP A 116 9.21 -7.10 8.44
CA TRP A 116 8.30 -7.16 7.31
C TRP A 116 7.80 -8.58 7.09
N ASN A 117 6.56 -8.71 6.64
CA ASN A 117 6.02 -9.98 6.17
C ASN A 117 6.80 -10.43 4.91
N PRO A 118 7.00 -11.74 4.67
CA PRO A 118 7.63 -12.25 3.45
C PRO A 118 7.04 -11.71 2.15
N VAL A 119 5.70 -11.56 2.07
CA VAL A 119 5.00 -10.99 0.90
C VAL A 119 5.37 -9.54 0.69
N GLU A 120 5.40 -8.73 1.74
CA GLU A 120 5.79 -7.31 1.68
C GLU A 120 7.25 -7.15 1.24
N LYS A 121 8.17 -7.98 1.77
CA LYS A 121 9.58 -8.00 1.34
C LYS A 121 9.70 -8.33 -0.14
N ALA A 122 9.03 -9.39 -0.58
CA ALA A 122 9.06 -9.82 -1.97
C ALA A 122 8.49 -8.74 -2.90
N SER A 123 7.44 -8.03 -2.49
CA SER A 123 6.82 -6.98 -3.30
C SER A 123 7.72 -5.75 -3.44
N LEU A 124 8.40 -5.32 -2.37
CA LEU A 124 9.35 -4.22 -2.45
C LEU A 124 10.51 -4.55 -3.40
N ILE A 125 11.11 -5.73 -3.23
CA ILE A 125 12.20 -6.19 -4.11
C ILE A 125 11.71 -6.37 -5.55
N GLY A 126 10.51 -6.95 -5.73
CA GLY A 126 9.91 -7.15 -7.05
C GLY A 126 9.60 -5.84 -7.76
N ALA A 127 9.07 -4.85 -7.06
CA ALA A 127 8.82 -3.51 -7.62
C ALA A 127 10.12 -2.84 -8.08
N TRP A 128 11.21 -2.93 -7.30
CA TRP A 128 12.51 -2.43 -7.74
C TRP A 128 13.04 -3.15 -8.97
N ALA A 129 12.97 -4.49 -8.97
CA ALA A 129 13.42 -5.28 -10.11
C ALA A 129 12.67 -4.88 -11.38
N VAL A 130 11.36 -4.70 -11.31
CA VAL A 130 10.51 -4.25 -12.41
C VAL A 130 10.94 -2.88 -12.91
N LEU A 131 11.15 -1.90 -12.01
CA LEU A 131 11.58 -0.55 -12.40
C LEU A 131 12.99 -0.56 -13.02
N VAL A 132 13.94 -1.29 -12.45
CA VAL A 132 15.30 -1.42 -12.99
C VAL A 132 15.27 -2.06 -14.38
N ILE A 133 14.49 -3.14 -14.55
CA ILE A 133 14.31 -3.77 -15.87
C ILE A 133 13.69 -2.77 -16.84
N GLY A 134 12.66 -1.99 -16.41
CA GLY A 134 12.04 -0.95 -17.21
C GLY A 134 13.05 0.10 -17.71
N TYR A 135 13.96 0.54 -16.85
CA TYR A 135 15.02 1.48 -17.23
C TYR A 135 16.02 0.85 -18.20
N ILE A 136 16.39 -0.43 -17.99
CA ILE A 136 17.27 -1.15 -18.92
C ILE A 136 16.60 -1.29 -20.29
N VAL A 137 15.34 -1.75 -20.33
CA VAL A 137 14.58 -1.87 -21.57
C VAL A 137 14.48 -0.51 -22.28
N ARG A 138 14.25 0.58 -21.53
CA ARG A 138 14.21 1.94 -22.06
C ARG A 138 15.51 2.35 -22.74
N MET A 139 16.65 1.91 -22.25
CA MET A 139 17.95 2.22 -22.87
C MET A 139 18.08 1.61 -24.27
N TYR A 140 17.49 0.42 -24.49
CA TYR A 140 17.57 -0.30 -25.77
C TYR A 140 16.36 -0.04 -26.66
N ALA A 141 15.20 0.24 -26.11
CA ALA A 141 13.92 0.45 -26.81
C ALA A 141 13.45 1.91 -26.72
N ALA A 142 14.35 2.85 -26.97
CA ALA A 142 14.11 4.30 -26.81
C ALA A 142 12.84 4.86 -27.48
N PRO A 143 12.40 4.40 -28.68
CA PRO A 143 11.23 4.98 -29.34
C PRO A 143 9.89 4.59 -28.66
N TYR A 144 9.87 3.60 -27.77
CA TYR A 144 8.64 3.13 -27.15
C TYR A 144 8.43 3.71 -25.75
N LEU A 145 7.19 4.11 -25.44
CA LEU A 145 6.80 4.64 -24.12
C LEU A 145 6.58 3.53 -23.08
N VAL A 146 7.45 2.54 -23.06
CA VAL A 146 7.31 1.33 -22.23
C VAL A 146 7.45 1.60 -20.74
N MET A 147 8.14 2.68 -20.34
CA MET A 147 8.42 2.98 -18.94
C MET A 147 7.17 3.16 -18.08
N ASN A 148 6.08 3.69 -18.66
CA ASN A 148 4.81 3.84 -17.97
C ASN A 148 4.21 2.49 -17.54
N SER A 149 4.35 1.47 -18.40
CA SER A 149 3.86 0.11 -18.10
C SER A 149 4.65 -0.53 -16.94
N PHE A 150 5.97 -0.32 -16.91
CA PHE A 150 6.79 -0.81 -15.79
C PHE A 150 6.46 -0.12 -14.47
N TYR A 151 6.21 1.19 -14.47
CA TYR A 151 5.74 1.89 -13.26
C TYR A 151 4.36 1.41 -12.81
N MET A 152 3.43 1.24 -13.75
CA MET A 152 2.10 0.70 -13.44
C MET A 152 2.21 -0.69 -12.79
N LEU A 153 3.07 -1.56 -13.35
CA LEU A 153 3.29 -2.90 -12.80
C LEU A 153 3.92 -2.84 -11.40
N ALA A 154 4.91 -1.96 -11.18
CA ALA A 154 5.52 -1.78 -9.87
C ALA A 154 4.50 -1.30 -8.82
N ILE A 155 3.65 -0.31 -9.17
CA ILE A 155 2.59 0.19 -8.29
C ILE A 155 1.56 -0.92 -8.00
N LEU A 156 1.17 -1.72 -8.99
CA LEU A 156 0.24 -2.84 -8.77
C LEU A 156 0.82 -3.90 -7.83
N ILE A 157 2.10 -4.24 -7.96
CA ILE A 157 2.78 -5.17 -7.05
C ILE A 157 2.74 -4.62 -5.61
N GLN A 158 3.04 -3.34 -5.42
CA GLN A 158 2.98 -2.68 -4.12
C GLN A 158 1.54 -2.61 -3.58
N TYR A 159 0.58 -2.25 -4.41
CA TYR A 159 -0.83 -2.18 -4.02
C TYR A 159 -1.34 -3.52 -3.50
N PHE A 160 -1.11 -4.61 -4.24
CA PHE A 160 -1.57 -5.94 -3.81
C PHE A 160 -0.88 -6.42 -2.53
N ALA A 161 0.34 -5.99 -2.26
CA ALA A 161 1.05 -6.39 -1.06
C ALA A 161 0.70 -5.58 0.19
N PHE A 162 0.44 -4.28 0.02
CA PHE A 162 0.28 -3.37 1.16
C PHE A 162 -1.15 -2.87 1.39
N GLN A 163 -1.97 -2.83 0.35
CA GLN A 163 -3.33 -2.28 0.44
C GLN A 163 -4.43 -3.29 0.16
N ASN A 164 -4.09 -4.52 -0.20
CA ASN A 164 -5.09 -5.56 -0.38
C ASN A 164 -5.63 -6.02 0.99
N PRO A 165 -6.87 -5.69 1.36
CA PRO A 165 -7.46 -6.07 2.64
C PRO A 165 -7.56 -7.59 2.80
N ASP A 166 -7.63 -8.35 1.69
CA ASP A 166 -7.72 -9.81 1.70
C ASP A 166 -6.47 -10.48 2.28
N ILE A 167 -5.32 -9.78 2.33
CA ILE A 167 -4.10 -10.29 2.94
C ILE A 167 -4.16 -10.19 4.47
N PHE A 168 -4.89 -9.20 4.99
CA PHE A 168 -4.94 -8.86 6.41
C PHE A 168 -6.20 -9.38 7.10
N ILE A 169 -7.27 -9.62 6.34
CA ILE A 169 -8.58 -10.00 6.84
C ILE A 169 -8.87 -11.46 6.48
N ASP A 170 -9.35 -12.23 7.44
CA ASP A 170 -9.89 -13.54 7.20
C ASP A 170 -11.26 -13.43 6.49
N ARG A 171 -11.38 -13.99 5.29
CA ARG A 171 -12.58 -13.88 4.45
C ARG A 171 -13.81 -14.55 5.06
N LYS A 172 -13.62 -15.59 5.91
CA LYS A 172 -14.73 -16.32 6.55
C LYS A 172 -15.35 -15.50 7.66
N THR A 173 -14.53 -14.80 8.44
CA THR A 173 -14.96 -14.14 9.67
C THR A 173 -15.01 -12.62 9.56
N GLY A 174 -14.21 -12.00 8.69
CA GLY A 174 -14.05 -10.54 8.62
C GLY A 174 -13.20 -9.96 9.76
N ALA A 175 -12.55 -10.82 10.57
CA ALA A 175 -11.54 -10.41 11.54
C ALA A 175 -10.15 -10.31 10.91
N LEU A 176 -9.18 -9.73 11.62
CA LEU A 176 -7.79 -9.82 11.21
C LEU A 176 -7.34 -11.28 11.22
N ASN A 177 -6.59 -11.71 10.22
CA ASN A 177 -6.09 -13.08 10.17
C ASN A 177 -4.85 -13.27 11.06
N TYR A 178 -4.51 -14.52 11.37
CA TYR A 178 -3.38 -14.86 12.23
C TYR A 178 -2.02 -14.41 11.66
N ALA A 179 -1.86 -14.41 10.34
CA ALA A 179 -0.62 -13.96 9.71
C ALA A 179 -0.34 -12.47 10.01
N THR A 180 -1.40 -11.68 10.15
CA THR A 180 -1.31 -10.26 10.54
C THR A 180 -1.08 -10.08 12.03
N ALA A 181 -1.51 -11.03 12.86
CA ALA A 181 -1.39 -10.94 14.32
C ALA A 181 0.07 -10.82 14.78
N THR A 182 0.97 -11.62 14.24
CA THR A 182 2.37 -11.66 14.69
C THR A 182 3.11 -10.33 14.48
N PRO A 183 3.12 -9.71 13.29
CA PRO A 183 3.72 -8.40 13.11
C PRO A 183 3.02 -7.31 13.92
N TYR A 184 1.70 -7.34 14.02
CA TYR A 184 0.92 -6.40 14.83
C TYR A 184 1.29 -6.49 16.32
N LEU A 185 1.30 -7.69 16.91
CA LEU A 185 1.69 -7.90 18.31
C LEU A 185 3.13 -7.45 18.58
N ARG A 186 4.03 -7.67 17.64
CA ARG A 186 5.42 -7.24 17.76
C ARG A 186 5.54 -5.72 17.76
N GLU A 187 4.77 -5.06 16.91
CA GLU A 187 4.72 -3.60 16.82
C GLU A 187 4.16 -2.95 18.09
N ILE A 188 3.01 -3.43 18.60
CA ILE A 188 2.41 -2.87 19.81
C ILE A 188 3.27 -3.14 21.05
N ASN A 189 3.94 -4.27 21.12
CA ASN A 189 4.90 -4.58 22.20
C ASN A 189 6.12 -3.66 22.23
N GLN A 190 6.54 -3.18 21.07
CA GLN A 190 7.61 -2.17 20.98
C GLN A 190 7.16 -0.77 21.42
N ARG A 191 5.84 -0.49 21.32
CA ARG A 191 5.26 0.80 21.72
C ARG A 191 4.87 0.86 23.18
N GLY A 192 4.72 -0.27 23.86
CA GLY A 192 4.33 -0.36 25.28
C GLY A 192 3.73 -1.71 25.64
N SER A 193 3.05 -1.77 26.78
CA SER A 193 2.31 -2.96 27.22
C SER A 193 0.99 -3.07 26.46
N PHE A 194 0.59 -4.28 26.15
CA PHE A 194 -0.73 -4.61 25.65
C PHE A 194 -1.37 -5.71 26.50
N SER A 195 -2.66 -5.87 26.36
CA SER A 195 -3.40 -6.94 27.00
C SER A 195 -4.17 -7.73 25.94
N ALA A 196 -4.31 -9.03 26.15
CA ALA A 196 -4.98 -9.92 25.21
C ALA A 196 -5.90 -10.89 25.94
N ILE A 197 -7.07 -11.15 25.36
CA ILE A 197 -8.02 -12.18 25.78
C ILE A 197 -8.12 -13.20 24.65
N ALA A 198 -7.90 -14.47 24.97
CA ALA A 198 -8.13 -15.58 24.06
C ALA A 198 -9.57 -16.10 24.26
N ILE A 199 -10.30 -16.26 23.17
CA ILE A 199 -11.65 -16.81 23.15
C ILE A 199 -11.59 -18.03 22.25
N GLY A 200 -12.01 -19.19 22.77
CA GLY A 200 -12.12 -20.43 22.03
C GLY A 200 -13.55 -20.93 22.03
N LEU A 201 -14.04 -21.31 20.86
CA LEU A 201 -15.32 -22.01 20.74
C LEU A 201 -15.10 -23.48 21.01
N ASN A 202 -15.85 -24.03 21.96
CA ASN A 202 -15.86 -25.45 22.22
C ASN A 202 -16.51 -26.19 21.02
N ASP A 203 -16.07 -27.41 20.80
CA ASP A 203 -16.67 -28.33 19.81
C ASP A 203 -16.78 -27.76 18.37
N TYR A 204 -15.91 -26.78 18.04
CA TYR A 204 -15.90 -26.14 16.71
C TYR A 204 -15.87 -27.15 15.57
N THR A 205 -15.07 -28.20 15.67
CA THR A 205 -14.92 -29.23 14.62
C THR A 205 -16.21 -30.05 14.47
N GLU A 206 -16.86 -30.41 15.56
CA GLU A 206 -18.13 -31.12 15.56
C GLU A 206 -19.26 -30.22 15.07
N GLY A 207 -19.30 -28.98 15.52
CA GLY A 207 -20.24 -27.98 15.03
C GLY A 207 -20.11 -27.76 13.51
N ASN A 208 -18.87 -27.70 13.00
CA ASN A 208 -18.64 -27.56 11.55
C ASN A 208 -19.10 -28.79 10.76
N ALA A 209 -18.93 -29.99 11.33
CA ALA A 209 -19.43 -31.21 10.72
C ALA A 209 -20.97 -31.30 10.75
N LEU A 210 -21.60 -30.81 11.81
CA LEU A 210 -23.06 -30.87 12.00
C LEU A 210 -23.82 -29.80 11.20
N TYR A 211 -23.37 -28.53 11.28
CA TYR A 211 -24.05 -27.39 10.68
C TYR A 211 -23.52 -27.01 9.29
N GLY A 212 -22.37 -27.51 8.92
CA GLY A 212 -21.67 -27.22 7.67
C GLY A 212 -20.92 -25.86 7.70
N GLU A 213 -19.94 -25.77 6.80
CA GLU A 213 -18.99 -24.64 6.75
C GLU A 213 -19.66 -23.28 6.57
N GLN A 214 -20.75 -23.23 5.78
CA GLN A 214 -21.44 -21.94 5.49
C GLN A 214 -22.17 -21.39 6.72
N GLN A 215 -22.82 -22.26 7.50
CA GLN A 215 -23.54 -21.83 8.71
C GLN A 215 -22.53 -21.42 9.81
N MET A 216 -21.47 -22.22 9.98
CA MET A 216 -20.38 -21.88 10.89
C MET A 216 -19.74 -20.55 10.52
N ALA A 217 -19.48 -20.27 9.24
CA ALA A 217 -18.94 -19.00 8.80
C ALA A 217 -19.87 -17.81 9.11
N LYS A 218 -21.20 -18.00 9.01
CA LYS A 218 -22.18 -16.96 9.42
C LYS A 218 -22.12 -16.70 10.93
N GLY A 219 -22.05 -17.76 11.75
CA GLY A 219 -21.92 -17.63 13.19
C GLY A 219 -20.62 -16.92 13.60
N LEU A 220 -19.50 -17.31 13.00
CA LEU A 220 -18.21 -16.66 13.24
C LEU A 220 -18.22 -15.17 12.86
N ARG A 221 -18.88 -14.79 11.75
CA ARG A 221 -19.08 -13.38 11.37
C ARG A 221 -19.92 -12.62 12.40
N ALA A 222 -20.99 -13.23 12.91
CA ALA A 222 -21.83 -12.63 13.93
C ALA A 222 -21.03 -12.38 15.22
N ILE A 223 -20.21 -13.35 15.65
CA ILE A 223 -19.29 -13.20 16.78
C ILE A 223 -18.33 -12.03 16.56
N VAL A 224 -17.66 -11.97 15.41
CA VAL A 224 -16.72 -10.88 15.11
C VAL A 224 -17.41 -9.53 15.07
N HIS A 225 -18.61 -9.45 14.50
CA HIS A 225 -19.41 -8.23 14.48
C HIS A 225 -19.75 -7.76 15.89
N TYR A 226 -20.20 -8.68 16.75
CA TYR A 226 -20.47 -8.38 18.16
C TYR A 226 -19.21 -7.90 18.88
N LEU A 227 -18.10 -8.62 18.77
CA LEU A 227 -16.85 -8.26 19.44
C LEU A 227 -16.35 -6.87 19.02
N LYS A 228 -16.44 -6.53 17.74
CA LYS A 228 -16.07 -5.20 17.23
C LYS A 228 -17.01 -4.10 17.71
N ALA A 229 -18.30 -4.38 17.82
CA ALA A 229 -19.29 -3.43 18.29
C ALA A 229 -19.24 -3.21 19.82
N ALA A 230 -19.09 -4.29 20.58
CA ALA A 230 -19.02 -4.24 22.04
C ALA A 230 -17.69 -3.69 22.55
N PHE A 231 -16.59 -3.94 21.84
CA PHE A 231 -15.23 -3.57 22.24
C PHE A 231 -14.50 -2.80 21.12
N PRO A 232 -14.92 -1.58 20.78
CA PRO A 232 -14.36 -0.82 19.65
C PRO A 232 -12.88 -0.46 19.82
N ASP A 233 -12.37 -0.45 21.07
CA ASP A 233 -10.96 -0.20 21.39
C ASP A 233 -10.09 -1.46 21.27
N CYS A 234 -10.69 -2.62 20.98
CA CYS A 234 -9.98 -3.89 20.83
C CYS A 234 -9.87 -4.30 19.36
N GLN A 235 -8.72 -4.84 18.99
CA GLN A 235 -8.54 -5.51 17.70
C GLN A 235 -8.93 -6.98 17.83
N VAL A 236 -9.77 -7.43 16.91
CA VAL A 236 -10.24 -8.83 16.86
C VAL A 236 -9.44 -9.58 15.81
N ILE A 237 -8.74 -10.62 16.23
CA ILE A 237 -7.94 -11.50 15.36
C ILE A 237 -8.56 -12.89 15.39
N TYR A 238 -8.72 -13.50 14.22
CA TYR A 238 -9.12 -14.88 14.09
C TYR A 238 -7.89 -15.77 13.87
N ALA A 239 -7.65 -16.69 14.80
CA ALA A 239 -6.46 -17.54 14.75
C ALA A 239 -6.65 -18.79 13.88
N ALA A 240 -7.70 -19.49 14.03
CA ALA A 240 -8.21 -20.65 13.27
C ALA A 240 -9.16 -21.47 14.16
N ALA A 241 -9.93 -22.38 13.57
CA ALA A 241 -10.73 -23.37 14.28
C ALA A 241 -11.54 -22.81 15.47
N GLY A 242 -12.24 -21.69 15.23
CA GLY A 242 -13.09 -21.06 16.24
C GLY A 242 -12.35 -20.28 17.34
N ARG A 243 -11.05 -20.03 17.16
CA ARG A 243 -10.23 -19.29 18.13
C ARG A 243 -10.06 -17.83 17.73
N PHE A 244 -10.36 -16.93 18.67
CA PHE A 244 -10.20 -15.49 18.51
C PHE A 244 -9.23 -14.94 19.55
N LEU A 245 -8.59 -13.85 19.21
CA LEU A 245 -7.76 -13.08 20.13
C LEU A 245 -8.21 -11.62 20.09
N LEU A 246 -8.64 -11.13 21.25
CA LEU A 246 -8.97 -9.72 21.48
C LEU A 246 -7.75 -9.02 22.05
N ILE A 247 -7.26 -7.97 21.38
CA ILE A 247 -6.04 -7.26 21.77
C ILE A 247 -6.35 -5.79 21.96
N THR A 248 -5.85 -5.22 23.07
CA THR A 248 -5.96 -3.79 23.36
C THR A 248 -4.70 -3.25 24.01
N THR A 249 -4.38 -2.00 23.71
CA THR A 249 -3.32 -1.23 24.37
C THR A 249 -3.84 -0.34 25.49
N LYS A 250 -5.17 -0.25 25.64
CA LYS A 250 -5.82 0.49 26.72
C LYS A 250 -6.01 -0.40 27.96
N LYS A 251 -6.03 0.22 29.12
CA LYS A 251 -6.41 -0.48 30.36
C LYS A 251 -7.92 -0.73 30.36
N HIS A 252 -8.29 -1.99 30.41
CA HIS A 252 -9.67 -2.44 30.54
C HIS A 252 -9.82 -3.34 31.77
N ASP A 253 -11.02 -3.36 32.31
CA ASP A 253 -11.44 -4.36 33.29
C ASP A 253 -11.75 -5.68 32.54
N PHE A 254 -10.82 -6.59 32.63
CA PHE A 254 -10.91 -7.89 31.91
C PHE A 254 -12.04 -8.77 32.49
N SER A 255 -12.35 -8.69 33.79
CA SER A 255 -13.46 -9.42 34.37
C SER A 255 -14.77 -9.00 33.71
N ARG A 256 -14.99 -7.71 33.57
CA ARG A 256 -16.18 -7.20 32.89
C ARG A 256 -16.28 -7.61 31.43
N ILE A 257 -15.17 -7.62 30.71
CA ILE A 257 -15.15 -8.08 29.30
C ILE A 257 -15.49 -9.57 29.25
N HIS A 258 -14.90 -10.38 30.13
CA HIS A 258 -15.17 -11.81 30.24
C HIS A 258 -16.66 -12.06 30.48
N ASP A 259 -17.25 -11.43 31.52
CA ASP A 259 -18.66 -11.61 31.89
C ASP A 259 -19.60 -11.23 30.74
N GLN A 260 -19.30 -10.16 30.01
CA GLN A 260 -20.09 -9.73 28.85
C GLN A 260 -20.00 -10.73 27.69
N ILE A 261 -18.82 -11.27 27.42
CA ILE A 261 -18.64 -12.28 26.38
C ILE A 261 -19.36 -13.56 26.76
N GLU A 262 -19.19 -14.04 28.00
CA GLU A 262 -19.82 -15.24 28.52
C GLU A 262 -21.35 -15.16 28.46
N ALA A 263 -21.93 -14.06 28.95
CA ALA A 263 -23.37 -13.82 28.87
C ALA A 263 -23.89 -13.82 27.41
N ARG A 264 -23.13 -13.27 26.47
CA ARG A 264 -23.54 -13.25 25.07
C ARG A 264 -23.41 -14.63 24.40
N MET A 265 -22.44 -15.45 24.82
CA MET A 265 -22.25 -16.80 24.29
C MET A 265 -23.38 -17.76 24.66
N GLN A 266 -24.11 -17.48 25.74
CA GLN A 266 -25.29 -18.25 26.16
C GLN A 266 -26.51 -18.04 25.23
N ALA A 267 -26.53 -17.02 24.40
CA ALA A 267 -27.59 -16.75 23.43
C ALA A 267 -27.21 -17.23 22.02
N PRO A 268 -28.18 -17.70 21.20
CA PRO A 268 -27.88 -18.15 19.86
C PRO A 268 -27.32 -17.05 18.96
N TRP A 269 -26.45 -17.41 18.03
CA TRP A 269 -25.79 -16.48 17.12
C TRP A 269 -26.52 -16.31 15.77
N ILE A 270 -27.41 -17.24 15.43
CA ILE A 270 -28.22 -17.21 14.21
C ILE A 270 -29.65 -17.54 14.59
N ASP A 271 -30.57 -16.69 14.19
CA ASP A 271 -31.98 -16.75 14.56
C ASP A 271 -32.90 -17.27 13.43
N THR A 272 -32.37 -17.96 12.45
CA THR A 272 -33.13 -18.48 11.30
C THR A 272 -33.09 -20.00 11.26
N HIS A 273 -34.24 -20.64 11.55
CA HIS A 273 -34.56 -22.07 11.39
C HIS A 273 -33.64 -23.11 12.05
N ALA A 274 -32.44 -22.73 12.46
CA ALA A 274 -31.53 -23.53 13.29
C ALA A 274 -30.83 -22.58 14.27
N HIS A 275 -31.17 -22.69 15.54
CA HIS A 275 -30.47 -21.96 16.60
C HIS A 275 -29.03 -22.49 16.68
N LEU A 276 -28.06 -21.68 16.23
CA LEU A 276 -26.66 -22.01 16.34
C LEU A 276 -26.12 -21.45 17.67
N TYR A 277 -25.86 -22.33 18.61
CA TYR A 277 -25.09 -22.06 19.83
C TYR A 277 -23.64 -22.42 19.57
N LEU A 278 -22.73 -21.48 19.80
CA LEU A 278 -21.28 -21.63 19.61
C LEU A 278 -20.55 -21.34 20.90
#